data_828647e8628bda4a413556c89661db52
#
_entry.id   828647e8628bda4a413556c89661db52
#
_cell.length_a   1.000
_cell.length_b   1.000
_cell.length_c   1.000
_cell.angle_alpha   90.00
_cell.angle_beta   90.00
_cell.angle_gamma   90.00
#
_symmetry.space_group_name_H-M   'P 1'
#
loop_
_entity.id
_entity.type
_entity.pdbx_description
1 polymer ?
#
loop_
_entity_poly.entity_id
_entity_poly.type
_entity_poly.pdbx_seq_one_letter_code
_entity_poly.pdbx_strand_id
1 'polypeptide(L)'
;MESYVEGQDLRIIVIDDAVVAAAVRRPPSVRGDGSHTVVELIDKQSRRREAATDGESRIPLDEETERCVTSNGRRMLDVPGDGETLVVRKTANLHAGGTIHDVTANLHPALAEAAVKAARALRIPVVGFDFMVSDPADPDYVIIEANERPGLANHEPQPTAERFIDFLFPQTKTGQGANGMPA
;
A
#
# COMPACT_ATOMS: atom_id res chain seq x y z
N MET A 1 -21.25 0.26 -15.97
CA MET A 1 -20.67 -1.11 -15.85
C MET A 1 -19.17 -0.91 -15.80
N GLU A 2 -18.51 -1.23 -14.69
CA GLU A 2 -17.07 -1.13 -14.56
C GLU A 2 -16.43 -2.46 -14.92
N SER A 3 -15.27 -2.42 -15.58
CA SER A 3 -14.51 -3.64 -15.89
C SER A 3 -13.73 -4.05 -14.66
N TYR A 4 -13.82 -5.30 -14.25
CA TYR A 4 -12.93 -5.86 -13.25
C TYR A 4 -11.55 -6.07 -13.87
N VAL A 5 -10.52 -5.52 -13.25
CA VAL A 5 -9.12 -5.68 -13.66
C VAL A 5 -8.41 -6.50 -12.59
N GLU A 6 -7.87 -7.65 -13.00
CA GLU A 6 -7.02 -8.47 -12.14
C GLU A 6 -5.60 -7.91 -12.09
N GLY A 7 -4.96 -7.96 -10.92
CA GLY A 7 -3.59 -7.48 -10.77
C GLY A 7 -3.22 -7.22 -9.33
N GLN A 8 -2.06 -6.61 -9.16
CA GLN A 8 -1.55 -6.12 -7.89
C GLN A 8 -1.99 -4.68 -7.69
N ASP A 9 -2.46 -4.37 -6.49
CA ASP A 9 -2.83 -3.03 -6.08
C ASP A 9 -1.55 -2.24 -5.76
N LEU A 10 -1.20 -1.29 -6.62
CA LEU A 10 0.00 -0.48 -6.55
C LEU A 10 -0.36 0.97 -6.21
N ARG A 11 0.11 1.47 -5.06
CA ARG A 11 0.02 2.87 -4.67
C ARG A 11 1.28 3.62 -5.12
N ILE A 12 1.11 4.72 -5.87
CA ILE A 12 2.21 5.63 -6.26
C ILE A 12 1.95 7.00 -5.65
N ILE A 13 2.90 7.51 -4.87
CA ILE A 13 2.85 8.84 -4.27
C ILE A 13 3.66 9.81 -5.13
N VAL A 14 3.00 10.88 -5.57
CA VAL A 14 3.62 11.99 -6.30
C VAL A 14 3.60 13.23 -5.42
N ILE A 15 4.74 13.88 -5.28
CA ILE A 15 4.89 15.18 -4.60
C ILE A 15 5.76 16.07 -5.49
N ASP A 16 5.27 17.27 -5.79
CA ASP A 16 6.00 18.27 -6.57
C ASP A 16 6.56 17.72 -7.89
N ASP A 17 5.66 17.10 -8.68
CA ASP A 17 5.97 16.48 -9.98
C ASP A 17 7.01 15.34 -9.95
N ALA A 18 7.28 14.76 -8.80
CA ALA A 18 8.18 13.63 -8.64
C ALA A 18 7.49 12.46 -7.94
N VAL A 19 7.75 11.23 -8.40
CA VAL A 19 7.39 10.02 -7.64
C VAL A 19 8.32 9.93 -6.44
N VAL A 20 7.73 9.90 -5.24
CA VAL A 20 8.46 9.81 -3.97
C VAL A 20 8.43 8.38 -3.41
N ALA A 21 7.32 7.69 -3.61
CA ALA A 21 7.17 6.31 -3.16
C ALA A 21 6.26 5.52 -4.12
N ALA A 22 6.56 4.24 -4.26
CA ALA A 22 5.66 3.27 -4.88
C ALA A 22 5.61 2.00 -4.02
N ALA A 23 4.41 1.50 -3.75
CA ALA A 23 4.24 0.37 -2.86
C ALA A 23 3.08 -0.53 -3.30
N VAL A 24 3.31 -1.85 -3.29
CA VAL A 24 2.26 -2.85 -3.49
C VAL A 24 1.53 -3.07 -2.19
N ARG A 25 0.20 -2.95 -2.24
CA ARG A 25 -0.69 -3.29 -1.14
C ARG A 25 -1.14 -4.74 -1.30
N ARG A 26 -1.01 -5.52 -0.24
CA ARG A 26 -1.46 -6.90 -0.24
C ARG A 26 -2.61 -7.09 0.75
N PRO A 27 -3.63 -7.87 0.37
CA PRO A 27 -4.74 -8.17 1.25
C PRO A 27 -4.28 -8.99 2.47
N PRO A 28 -5.05 -8.95 3.58
CA PRO A 28 -4.77 -9.76 4.75
C PRO A 28 -4.75 -11.23 4.42
N SER A 29 -3.72 -11.92 4.88
CA SER A 29 -3.60 -13.37 4.77
C SER A 29 -3.10 -13.96 6.06
N VAL A 30 -3.43 -15.21 6.35
CA VAL A 30 -2.88 -16.00 7.45
C VAL A 30 -2.05 -17.14 6.91
N ARG A 31 -1.05 -17.56 7.68
CA ARG A 31 -0.23 -18.73 7.37
C ARG A 31 -0.60 -19.86 8.30
N GLY A 32 -1.01 -20.97 7.73
CA GLY A 32 -1.30 -22.21 8.44
C GLY A 32 -0.07 -22.74 9.19
N ASP A 33 -0.31 -23.36 10.32
CA ASP A 33 0.70 -24.04 11.14
C ASP A 33 0.33 -25.49 11.44
N GLY A 34 -0.67 -26.03 10.73
CA GLY A 34 -1.13 -27.42 10.85
C GLY A 34 -1.85 -27.75 12.17
N SER A 35 -2.11 -26.75 13.04
CA SER A 35 -2.69 -26.97 14.37
C SER A 35 -3.81 -26.01 14.75
N HIS A 36 -3.74 -24.76 14.32
CA HIS A 36 -4.75 -23.76 14.63
C HIS A 36 -5.77 -23.61 13.50
N THR A 37 -7.00 -23.33 13.88
CA THR A 37 -8.08 -22.99 12.95
C THR A 37 -7.86 -21.64 12.28
N VAL A 38 -8.53 -21.36 11.16
CA VAL A 38 -8.46 -20.07 10.47
C VAL A 38 -8.79 -18.92 11.43
N VAL A 39 -9.84 -19.05 12.24
CA VAL A 39 -10.22 -18.00 13.20
C VAL A 39 -9.15 -17.75 14.26
N GLU A 40 -8.51 -18.79 14.77
CA GLU A 40 -7.41 -18.67 15.74
C GLU A 40 -6.16 -18.03 15.13
N LEU A 41 -5.85 -18.35 13.86
CA LEU A 41 -4.75 -17.74 13.11
C LEU A 41 -5.01 -16.25 12.86
N ILE A 42 -6.24 -15.87 12.49
CA ILE A 42 -6.66 -14.48 12.33
C ILE A 42 -6.50 -13.70 13.65
N ASP A 43 -6.99 -14.27 14.76
CA ASP A 43 -6.88 -13.63 16.07
C ASP A 43 -5.42 -13.46 16.51
N LYS A 44 -4.60 -14.51 16.33
CA LYS A 44 -3.15 -14.46 16.63
C LYS A 44 -2.43 -13.40 15.81
N GLN A 45 -2.77 -13.26 14.53
CA GLN A 45 -2.18 -12.24 13.68
C GLN A 45 -2.69 -10.83 14.03
N SER A 46 -3.98 -10.68 14.33
CA SER A 46 -4.58 -9.42 14.75
C SER A 46 -3.91 -8.88 16.02
N ARG A 47 -3.72 -9.71 17.03
CA ARG A 47 -3.00 -9.32 18.27
C ARG A 47 -1.57 -8.84 18.00
N ARG A 48 -0.85 -9.50 17.09
CA ARG A 48 0.52 -9.08 16.72
C ARG A 48 0.52 -7.73 16.03
N ARG A 49 -0.47 -7.49 15.15
CA ARG A 49 -0.61 -6.23 14.44
C ARG A 49 -1.03 -5.09 15.36
N GLU A 50 -2.02 -5.31 16.19
CA GLU A 50 -2.45 -4.34 17.21
C GLU A 50 -1.27 -3.89 18.09
N ALA A 51 -0.44 -4.84 18.53
CA ALA A 51 0.75 -4.53 19.31
C ALA A 51 1.83 -3.75 18.52
N ALA A 52 1.93 -3.96 17.22
CA ALA A 52 2.92 -3.29 16.35
C ALA A 52 2.45 -1.91 15.83
N THR A 53 1.16 -1.62 15.89
CA THR A 53 0.53 -0.42 15.30
C THR A 53 -0.28 0.39 16.30
N ASP A 54 -0.03 0.24 17.60
CA ASP A 54 -0.80 0.89 18.68
C ASP A 54 -2.33 0.74 18.52
N GLY A 55 -2.78 -0.44 18.05
CA GLY A 55 -4.18 -0.77 17.88
C GLY A 55 -4.80 -0.38 16.53
N GLU A 56 -4.05 0.25 15.63
CA GLU A 56 -4.59 0.77 14.37
C GLU A 56 -4.92 -0.31 13.33
N SER A 57 -4.27 -1.47 13.39
CA SER A 57 -4.42 -2.53 12.39
C SER A 57 -4.89 -3.85 13.00
N ARG A 58 -6.05 -4.32 12.51
CA ARG A 58 -6.67 -5.59 12.93
C ARG A 58 -7.40 -6.22 11.75
N ILE A 59 -7.40 -7.55 11.66
CA ILE A 59 -8.25 -8.28 10.72
C ILE A 59 -9.64 -8.43 11.37
N PRO A 60 -10.70 -7.79 10.85
CA PRO A 60 -12.04 -7.94 11.39
C PRO A 60 -12.54 -9.38 11.20
N LEU A 61 -13.23 -9.91 12.20
CA LEU A 61 -13.96 -11.18 12.12
C LEU A 61 -15.44 -10.87 11.78
N ASP A 62 -15.68 -10.47 10.54
CA ASP A 62 -16.97 -10.06 10.01
C ASP A 62 -17.41 -10.95 8.82
N GLU A 63 -18.60 -10.68 8.29
CA GLU A 63 -19.14 -11.41 7.14
C GLU A 63 -18.26 -11.36 5.89
N GLU A 64 -17.50 -10.27 5.68
CA GLU A 64 -16.60 -10.18 4.53
C GLU A 64 -15.44 -11.17 4.68
N THR A 65 -14.86 -11.27 5.88
CA THR A 65 -13.82 -12.24 6.20
C THR A 65 -14.34 -13.66 6.02
N GLU A 66 -15.52 -13.99 6.56
CA GLU A 66 -16.12 -15.30 6.42
C GLU A 66 -16.40 -15.64 4.94
N ARG A 67 -16.96 -14.70 4.18
CA ARG A 67 -17.20 -14.89 2.74
C ARG A 67 -15.90 -15.10 1.96
N CYS A 68 -14.84 -14.34 2.29
CA CYS A 68 -13.55 -14.50 1.63
C CYS A 68 -12.93 -15.88 1.90
N VAL A 69 -12.92 -16.31 3.15
CA VAL A 69 -12.45 -17.64 3.56
C VAL A 69 -13.25 -18.74 2.85
N THR A 70 -14.58 -18.62 2.81
CA THR A 70 -15.46 -19.58 2.14
C THR A 70 -15.23 -19.61 0.62
N SER A 71 -15.04 -18.46 -0.01
CA SER A 71 -14.75 -18.39 -1.46
C SER A 71 -13.41 -19.04 -1.84
N ASN A 72 -12.48 -19.12 -0.88
CA ASN A 72 -11.21 -19.83 -1.01
C ASN A 72 -11.30 -21.32 -0.63
N GLY A 73 -12.53 -21.86 -0.52
CA GLY A 73 -12.78 -23.28 -0.26
C GLY A 73 -12.47 -23.73 1.18
N ARG A 74 -12.43 -22.80 2.14
CA ARG A 74 -12.18 -23.07 3.56
C ARG A 74 -13.32 -22.57 4.42
N ARG A 75 -13.42 -23.08 5.65
CA ARG A 75 -14.31 -22.60 6.70
C ARG A 75 -13.49 -22.02 7.84
N MET A 76 -14.07 -21.16 8.64
CA MET A 76 -13.40 -20.51 9.77
C MET A 76 -12.82 -21.49 10.80
N LEU A 77 -13.42 -22.67 10.92
CA LEU A 77 -12.99 -23.74 11.84
C LEU A 77 -12.06 -24.78 11.18
N ASP A 78 -11.74 -24.65 9.91
CA ASP A 78 -10.79 -25.55 9.26
C ASP A 78 -9.36 -25.23 9.73
N VAL A 79 -8.51 -26.25 9.77
CA VAL A 79 -7.08 -26.12 10.11
C VAL A 79 -6.27 -26.13 8.83
N PRO A 80 -5.71 -24.97 8.39
CA PRO A 80 -4.85 -24.92 7.22
C PRO A 80 -3.54 -25.69 7.45
N GLY A 81 -3.04 -26.32 6.38
CA GLY A 81 -1.77 -27.05 6.45
C GLY A 81 -0.59 -26.15 6.83
N ASP A 82 0.49 -26.75 7.35
CA ASP A 82 1.69 -26.00 7.68
C ASP A 82 2.28 -25.32 6.43
N GLY A 83 2.52 -24.01 6.54
CA GLY A 83 3.01 -23.16 5.46
C GLY A 83 1.95 -22.73 4.44
N GLU A 84 0.73 -23.25 4.48
CA GLU A 84 -0.37 -22.84 3.61
C GLU A 84 -0.72 -21.37 3.86
N THR A 85 -0.74 -20.55 2.79
CA THR A 85 -1.16 -19.15 2.88
C THR A 85 -2.61 -19.02 2.43
N LEU A 86 -3.47 -18.49 3.30
CA LEU A 86 -4.87 -18.24 3.02
C LEU A 86 -5.17 -16.75 3.08
N VAL A 87 -5.62 -16.17 1.96
CA VAL A 87 -6.15 -14.80 1.92
C VAL A 87 -7.49 -14.79 2.64
N VAL A 88 -7.65 -13.90 3.62
CA VAL A 88 -8.85 -13.84 4.47
C VAL A 88 -9.73 -12.62 4.23
N ARG A 89 -9.26 -11.65 3.46
CA ARG A 89 -10.05 -10.51 2.94
C ARG A 89 -9.56 -10.15 1.54
N LYS A 90 -10.45 -9.57 0.72
CA LYS A 90 -10.08 -9.11 -0.64
C LYS A 90 -9.47 -7.72 -0.64
N THR A 91 -9.90 -6.86 0.26
CA THR A 91 -9.44 -5.45 0.32
C THR A 91 -8.09 -5.35 0.99
N ALA A 92 -7.12 -4.75 0.32
CA ALA A 92 -5.75 -4.53 0.82
C ALA A 92 -5.64 -3.28 1.72
N ASN A 93 -6.56 -3.11 2.68
CA ASN A 93 -6.57 -1.99 3.61
C ASN A 93 -5.69 -2.28 4.84
N LEU A 94 -4.79 -1.36 5.18
CA LEU A 94 -3.89 -1.47 6.34
C LEU A 94 -4.64 -1.64 7.65
N HIS A 95 -5.69 -0.85 7.89
CA HIS A 95 -6.50 -0.93 9.11
C HIS A 95 -7.23 -2.28 9.22
N ALA A 96 -7.56 -2.90 8.08
CA ALA A 96 -8.16 -4.22 8.03
C ALA A 96 -7.15 -5.37 7.94
N GLY A 97 -5.87 -5.12 8.25
CA GLY A 97 -4.83 -6.13 8.31
C GLY A 97 -4.05 -6.34 7.00
N GLY A 98 -4.26 -5.54 5.97
CA GLY A 98 -3.44 -5.52 4.77
C GLY A 98 -1.99 -5.11 5.04
N THR A 99 -1.09 -5.34 4.09
CA THR A 99 0.32 -4.96 4.18
C THR A 99 0.73 -4.09 3.02
N ILE A 100 1.75 -3.25 3.26
CA ILE A 100 2.39 -2.43 2.22
C ILE A 100 3.83 -2.93 2.04
N HIS A 101 4.24 -3.04 0.79
CA HIS A 101 5.58 -3.47 0.40
C HIS A 101 6.17 -2.44 -0.56
N ASP A 102 7.24 -1.77 -0.15
CA ASP A 102 7.94 -0.81 -0.99
C ASP A 102 8.50 -1.47 -2.26
N VAL A 103 8.24 -0.85 -3.40
CA VAL A 103 8.72 -1.26 -4.72
C VAL A 103 9.27 -0.07 -5.51
N THR A 104 9.53 1.05 -4.85
CA THR A 104 9.96 2.30 -5.47
C THR A 104 11.17 2.11 -6.38
N ALA A 105 12.16 1.33 -5.93
CA ALA A 105 13.38 1.06 -6.70
C ALA A 105 13.14 0.18 -7.94
N ASN A 106 12.04 -0.57 -7.98
CA ASN A 106 11.71 -1.50 -9.06
C ASN A 106 10.55 -1.01 -9.93
N LEU A 107 10.07 0.22 -9.68
CA LEU A 107 8.95 0.78 -10.42
C LEU A 107 9.34 1.01 -11.88
N HIS A 108 8.54 0.48 -12.82
CA HIS A 108 8.76 0.71 -14.25
C HIS A 108 8.65 2.21 -14.59
N PRO A 109 9.57 2.78 -15.39
CA PRO A 109 9.56 4.21 -15.74
C PRO A 109 8.24 4.71 -16.34
N ALA A 110 7.55 3.90 -17.14
CA ALA A 110 6.27 4.26 -17.74
C ALA A 110 5.17 4.51 -16.66
N LEU A 111 5.17 3.76 -15.55
CA LEU A 111 4.23 3.96 -14.46
C LEU A 111 4.53 5.28 -13.73
N ALA A 112 5.81 5.57 -13.49
CA ALA A 112 6.24 6.82 -12.88
C ALA A 112 5.84 8.03 -13.74
N GLU A 113 6.10 7.97 -15.04
CA GLU A 113 5.72 9.02 -16.00
C GLU A 113 4.20 9.20 -16.06
N ALA A 114 3.43 8.11 -16.07
CA ALA A 114 1.97 8.14 -16.07
C ALA A 114 1.42 8.84 -14.81
N ALA A 115 1.95 8.51 -13.63
CA ALA A 115 1.54 9.11 -12.37
C ALA A 115 1.84 10.61 -12.33
N VAL A 116 3.04 11.04 -12.75
CA VAL A 116 3.42 12.46 -12.82
C VAL A 116 2.57 13.21 -13.85
N LYS A 117 2.33 12.62 -15.02
CA LYS A 117 1.47 13.21 -16.05
C LYS A 117 0.03 13.37 -15.56
N ALA A 118 -0.49 12.39 -14.86
CA ALA A 118 -1.83 12.45 -14.26
C ALA A 118 -1.91 13.53 -13.17
N ALA A 119 -0.91 13.65 -12.28
CA ALA A 119 -0.84 14.68 -11.26
C ALA A 119 -0.89 16.10 -11.86
N ARG A 120 -0.11 16.33 -12.92
CA ARG A 120 -0.09 17.60 -13.67
C ARG A 120 -1.43 17.88 -14.34
N ALA A 121 -2.06 16.89 -14.96
CA ALA A 121 -3.35 17.04 -15.63
C ALA A 121 -4.45 17.41 -14.63
N LEU A 122 -4.43 16.81 -13.44
CA LEU A 122 -5.35 17.10 -12.35
C LEU A 122 -4.99 18.41 -11.60
N ARG A 123 -3.78 18.93 -11.77
CA ARG A 123 -3.23 20.06 -11.03
C ARG A 123 -3.18 19.82 -9.52
N ILE A 124 -2.86 18.60 -9.11
CA ILE A 124 -2.75 18.21 -7.71
C ILE A 124 -1.27 17.93 -7.41
N PRO A 125 -0.58 18.82 -6.67
CA PRO A 125 0.86 18.69 -6.46
C PRO A 125 1.24 17.58 -5.46
N VAL A 126 0.29 17.12 -4.64
CA VAL A 126 0.48 16.02 -3.68
C VAL A 126 -0.68 15.05 -3.86
N VAL A 127 -0.41 13.89 -4.39
CA VAL A 127 -1.44 12.91 -4.75
C VAL A 127 -0.95 11.47 -4.62
N GLY A 128 -1.81 10.59 -4.17
CA GLY A 128 -1.61 9.14 -4.23
C GLY A 128 -2.50 8.54 -5.31
N PHE A 129 -1.89 7.86 -6.26
CA PHE A 129 -2.62 7.13 -7.28
C PHE A 129 -2.72 5.66 -6.91
N ASP A 130 -3.88 5.07 -7.14
CA ASP A 130 -4.08 3.63 -7.11
C ASP A 130 -4.05 3.09 -8.53
N PHE A 131 -3.07 2.25 -8.80
CA PHE A 131 -2.88 1.55 -10.06
C PHE A 131 -3.19 0.07 -9.87
N MET A 132 -3.71 -0.55 -10.91
CA MET A 132 -3.75 -2.00 -11.03
C MET A 132 -2.72 -2.42 -12.08
N VAL A 133 -1.80 -3.30 -11.68
CA VAL A 133 -0.67 -3.75 -12.52
C VAL A 133 -0.51 -5.27 -12.41
N SER A 134 0.00 -5.91 -13.46
CA SER A 134 0.43 -7.32 -13.39
C SER A 134 1.69 -7.46 -12.52
N ASP A 135 2.67 -6.57 -12.75
CA ASP A 135 3.91 -6.43 -11.98
C ASP A 135 4.33 -4.95 -11.98
N PRO A 136 4.81 -4.41 -10.85
CA PRO A 136 5.34 -3.04 -10.80
C PRO A 136 6.50 -2.75 -11.76
N ALA A 137 7.22 -3.78 -12.21
CA ALA A 137 8.31 -3.69 -13.17
C ALA A 137 7.85 -3.75 -14.63
N ASP A 138 6.55 -3.96 -14.90
CA ASP A 138 5.98 -3.99 -16.24
C ASP A 138 5.36 -2.63 -16.61
N PRO A 139 5.28 -2.29 -17.93
CA PRO A 139 4.75 -1.01 -18.37
C PRO A 139 3.21 -0.93 -18.36
N ASP A 140 2.52 -2.06 -18.25
CA ASP A 140 1.07 -2.14 -18.39
C ASP A 140 0.38 -1.79 -17.07
N TYR A 141 -0.62 -0.90 -17.13
CA TYR A 141 -1.33 -0.42 -15.97
C TYR A 141 -2.75 0.04 -16.27
N VAL A 142 -3.58 0.07 -15.22
CA VAL A 142 -4.85 0.79 -15.20
C VAL A 142 -4.84 1.71 -13.98
N ILE A 143 -5.16 2.99 -14.17
CA ILE A 143 -5.35 3.93 -13.05
C ILE A 143 -6.78 3.74 -12.53
N ILE A 144 -6.92 3.45 -11.25
CA ILE A 144 -8.20 3.22 -10.59
C ILE A 144 -8.72 4.50 -9.96
N GLU A 145 -7.88 5.18 -9.17
CA GLU A 145 -8.27 6.44 -8.53
C GLU A 145 -7.08 7.36 -8.24
N ALA A 146 -7.40 8.63 -7.99
CA ALA A 146 -6.48 9.64 -7.49
C ALA A 146 -6.97 10.15 -6.14
N ASN A 147 -6.12 10.08 -5.12
CA ASN A 147 -6.41 10.53 -3.77
C ASN A 147 -5.60 11.79 -3.45
N GLU A 148 -6.28 12.93 -3.28
CA GLU A 148 -5.67 14.22 -2.97
C GLU A 148 -5.13 14.34 -1.53
N ARG A 149 -5.47 13.39 -0.66
CA ARG A 149 -5.00 13.30 0.73
C ARG A 149 -4.38 11.94 1.00
N PRO A 150 -3.27 11.61 0.32
CA PRO A 150 -2.64 10.32 0.53
C PRO A 150 -2.07 10.25 1.94
N GLY A 151 -2.22 9.08 2.59
CA GLY A 151 -1.50 8.79 3.82
C GLY A 151 0.01 8.73 3.51
N LEU A 152 0.79 9.59 4.12
CA LEU A 152 2.24 9.68 3.87
C LEU A 152 3.07 8.85 4.87
N ALA A 153 2.48 8.45 6.00
CA ALA A 153 3.20 7.85 7.12
C ALA A 153 3.62 6.39 6.93
N ASN A 154 3.05 5.66 5.94
CA ASN A 154 3.20 4.21 5.84
C ASN A 154 4.00 3.77 4.61
N HIS A 155 4.91 4.60 4.12
CA HIS A 155 5.71 4.33 2.92
C HIS A 155 7.20 4.12 3.21
N GLU A 156 7.55 3.73 4.43
CA GLU A 156 8.95 3.44 4.77
C GLU A 156 9.53 2.35 3.84
N PRO A 157 10.82 2.49 3.45
CA PRO A 157 11.81 3.48 3.91
C PRO A 157 11.79 4.82 3.15
N GLN A 158 10.78 5.11 2.35
CA GLN A 158 10.72 6.30 1.51
C GLN A 158 10.42 7.56 2.33
N PRO A 159 11.12 8.69 2.06
CA PRO A 159 11.02 9.92 2.85
C PRO A 159 9.80 10.77 2.46
N THR A 160 8.60 10.18 2.42
CA THR A 160 7.38 10.84 1.95
C THR A 160 6.99 12.04 2.81
N ALA A 161 7.08 11.91 4.14
CA ALA A 161 6.78 13.00 5.07
C ALA A 161 7.78 14.17 4.93
N GLU A 162 9.08 13.86 4.84
CA GLU A 162 10.13 14.86 4.64
C GLU A 162 9.95 15.60 3.32
N ARG A 163 9.68 14.88 2.24
CA ARG A 163 9.42 15.46 0.92
C ARG A 163 8.18 16.36 0.92
N PHE A 164 7.16 15.99 1.67
CA PHE A 164 5.98 16.84 1.83
C PHE A 164 6.29 18.12 2.60
N ILE A 165 7.09 18.05 3.68
CA ILE A 165 7.56 19.22 4.41
C ILE A 165 8.42 20.13 3.52
N ASP A 166 9.35 19.55 2.75
CA ASP A 166 10.18 20.29 1.80
C ASP A 166 9.37 20.99 0.70
N PHE A 167 8.27 20.38 0.28
CA PHE A 167 7.34 21.00 -0.66
C PHE A 167 6.60 22.19 -0.05
N LEU A 168 6.10 22.05 1.19
CA LEU A 168 5.39 23.13 1.88
C LEU A 168 6.31 24.27 2.32
N PHE A 169 7.54 23.95 2.69
CA PHE A 169 8.51 24.89 3.24
C PHE A 169 9.86 24.79 2.52
N PRO A 170 9.95 25.24 1.25
CA PRO A 170 11.17 25.10 0.43
C PRO A 170 12.43 25.71 1.07
N GLN A 171 12.25 26.70 1.94
CA GLN A 171 13.34 27.38 2.66
C GLN A 171 13.97 26.51 3.76
N THR A 172 13.33 25.43 4.16
CA THR A 172 13.85 24.51 5.21
C THR A 172 14.71 23.39 4.65
N LYS A 173 14.84 23.28 3.32
CA LYS A 173 15.69 22.27 2.68
C LYS A 173 17.13 22.44 3.17
N THR A 174 17.58 21.56 4.06
CA THR A 174 18.95 21.49 4.52
C THR A 174 19.84 21.05 3.37
N GLY A 175 20.60 21.98 2.76
CA GLY A 175 21.65 21.63 1.81
C GLY A 175 21.80 22.47 0.54
N GLN A 176 21.06 23.56 0.35
CA GLN A 176 21.34 24.49 -0.75
C GLN A 176 21.51 25.93 -0.23
N GLY A 177 22.79 26.32 -0.11
CA GLY A 177 23.11 27.73 -0.17
C GLY A 177 23.69 28.39 1.07
N ALA A 178 24.90 28.05 1.41
CA ALA A 178 25.81 28.99 2.04
C ALA A 178 27.13 28.98 1.27
N ASN A 179 27.10 29.40 0.00
CA ASN A 179 28.30 29.81 -0.71
C ASN A 179 27.92 30.94 -1.68
N GLY A 180 28.23 32.17 -1.29
CA GLY A 180 28.13 33.31 -2.20
C GLY A 180 27.74 34.63 -1.56
N MET A 181 28.42 35.05 -0.51
CA MET A 181 28.63 36.50 -0.33
C MET A 181 30.04 36.84 -0.85
N PRO A 182 30.19 37.60 -1.93
CA PRO A 182 31.44 38.25 -2.20
C PRO A 182 31.62 39.45 -1.26
N ALA A 183 32.83 39.62 -0.79
CA ALA A 183 33.34 40.73 -0.01
C ALA A 183 33.28 42.06 -0.76
#